data_eec1edd4796c6b53cce9c3e903e473e2
#
_entry.id   eec1edd4796c6b53cce9c3e903e473e2
#
_cell.length_a   1.000
_cell.length_b   1.000
_cell.length_c   1.000
_cell.angle_alpha   90.00
_cell.angle_beta   90.00
_cell.angle_gamma   90.00
#
_symmetry.space_group_name_H-M   'P 1'
#
loop_
_entity.id
_entity.type
_entity.pdbx_description
1 polymer ?
#
loop_
_entity_poly.entity_id
_entity_poly.type
_entity_poly.pdbx_seq_one_letter_code
_entity_poly.pdbx_strand_id
1 'polypeptide(L)'
;MQAYLAELEQDLSRVDPAVKTGNTMADAILNSKISLARSKGVPVRADARIPVKLSISDLDLCVILGNLFDNAIEASVKLPESQRLIRLYMDMKGSQLYISFTNFAPGGKLTQAGGRFSTTKGSGHGFGLLRIDSVVERLGGYLRRASEEGAFTTEILLPQEQARFVP
;
A
#
# COMPACT_ATOMS: atom_id res chain seq x y z
N MET A 1 -37.06 16.90 7.80
CA MET A 1 -35.76 17.56 7.96
C MET A 1 -34.81 16.86 8.89
N GLN A 2 -35.27 16.35 10.04
CA GLN A 2 -34.41 15.60 10.97
C GLN A 2 -33.92 14.27 10.39
N ALA A 3 -34.72 13.57 9.56
CA ALA A 3 -34.31 12.33 8.91
C ALA A 3 -33.18 12.55 7.89
N TYR A 4 -33.18 13.67 7.18
CA TYR A 4 -32.15 14.02 6.21
C TYR A 4 -30.82 14.32 6.90
N LEU A 5 -30.84 15.07 8.00
CA LEU A 5 -29.64 15.37 8.79
C LEU A 5 -29.07 14.10 9.44
N ALA A 6 -29.91 13.20 9.91
CA ALA A 6 -29.47 11.92 10.45
C ALA A 6 -28.83 11.03 9.39
N GLU A 7 -29.36 11.04 8.17
CA GLU A 7 -28.78 10.33 7.03
C GLU A 7 -27.42 10.90 6.65
N LEU A 8 -27.28 12.22 6.60
CA LEU A 8 -25.99 12.90 6.36
C LEU A 8 -24.99 12.59 7.46
N GLU A 9 -25.39 12.61 8.70
CA GLU A 9 -24.53 12.25 9.82
C GLU A 9 -24.09 10.78 9.76
N GLN A 10 -24.99 9.87 9.37
CA GLN A 10 -24.65 8.47 9.15
C GLN A 10 -23.70 8.29 7.97
N ASP A 11 -23.90 9.00 6.89
CA ASP A 11 -23.01 8.97 5.73
C ASP A 11 -21.63 9.52 6.08
N LEU A 12 -21.56 10.59 6.85
CA LEU A 12 -20.30 11.15 7.34
C LEU A 12 -19.61 10.22 8.34
N SER A 13 -20.36 9.51 9.18
CA SER A 13 -19.80 8.54 10.13
C SER A 13 -19.39 7.22 9.47
N ARG A 14 -19.92 6.91 8.28
CA ARG A 14 -19.52 5.77 7.48
C ARG A 14 -18.26 6.04 6.65
N VAL A 15 -17.84 7.30 6.52
CA VAL A 15 -16.55 7.62 5.96
C VAL A 15 -15.52 7.11 6.97
N ASP A 16 -14.78 6.06 6.60
CA ASP A 16 -13.69 5.57 7.42
C ASP A 16 -12.77 6.75 7.76
N PRO A 17 -12.35 6.84 9.02
CA PRO A 17 -11.48 7.94 9.40
C PRO A 17 -10.23 7.94 8.52
N ALA A 18 -9.83 9.12 8.08
CA ALA A 18 -8.60 9.29 7.34
C ALA A 18 -7.43 8.69 8.13
N VAL A 19 -6.44 8.14 7.42
CA VAL A 19 -5.21 7.66 8.05
C VAL A 19 -4.50 8.86 8.67
N LYS A 20 -4.15 8.74 9.95
CA LYS A 20 -3.46 9.78 10.71
C LYS A 20 -2.29 9.16 11.46
N THR A 21 -1.15 9.07 10.81
CA THR A 21 0.08 8.60 11.46
C THR A 21 0.86 9.74 12.11
N GLY A 22 0.62 10.96 11.67
CA GLY A 22 1.42 12.14 12.00
C GLY A 22 2.57 12.38 11.03
N ASN A 23 2.91 11.38 10.20
CA ASN A 23 3.86 11.58 9.10
C ASN A 23 3.13 12.22 7.93
N THR A 24 3.46 13.49 7.64
CA THR A 24 2.70 14.30 6.68
C THR A 24 2.64 13.69 5.29
N MET A 25 3.77 13.19 4.78
CA MET A 25 3.82 12.63 3.43
C MET A 25 3.09 11.28 3.38
N ALA A 26 3.30 10.42 4.37
CA ALA A 26 2.60 9.14 4.42
C ALA A 26 1.08 9.34 4.47
N ASP A 27 0.62 10.24 5.31
CA ASP A 27 -0.81 10.54 5.44
C ASP A 27 -1.38 11.09 4.12
N ALA A 28 -0.66 11.99 3.46
CA ALA A 28 -1.09 12.55 2.17
C ALA A 28 -1.22 11.47 1.10
N ILE A 29 -0.19 10.65 0.90
CA ILE A 29 -0.20 9.63 -0.16
C ILE A 29 -1.21 8.52 0.15
N LEU A 30 -1.29 8.07 1.41
CA LEU A 30 -2.22 7.01 1.79
C LEU A 30 -3.67 7.47 1.62
N ASN A 31 -4.02 8.64 2.13
CA ASN A 31 -5.38 9.15 2.02
C ASN A 31 -5.78 9.42 0.57
N SER A 32 -4.87 9.94 -0.26
CA SER A 32 -5.10 10.16 -1.68
C SER A 32 -5.37 8.83 -2.41
N LYS A 33 -4.55 7.82 -2.20
CA LYS A 33 -4.68 6.53 -2.87
C LYS A 33 -5.87 5.72 -2.35
N ILE A 34 -6.17 5.79 -1.07
CA ILE A 34 -7.36 5.16 -0.49
C ILE A 34 -8.62 5.77 -1.09
N SER A 35 -8.68 7.09 -1.21
CA SER A 35 -9.78 7.80 -1.84
C SER A 35 -9.96 7.37 -3.31
N LEU A 36 -8.86 7.29 -4.05
CA LEU A 36 -8.87 6.83 -5.44
C LEU A 36 -9.39 5.39 -5.54
N ALA A 37 -8.90 4.49 -4.70
CA ALA A 37 -9.35 3.09 -4.69
C ALA A 37 -10.86 2.99 -4.44
N ARG A 38 -11.33 3.70 -3.44
CA ARG A 38 -12.76 3.72 -3.09
C ARG A 38 -13.63 4.29 -4.21
N SER A 39 -13.15 5.31 -4.92
CA SER A 39 -13.86 5.89 -6.07
C SER A 39 -14.02 4.87 -7.20
N LYS A 40 -13.15 3.87 -7.26
CA LYS A 40 -13.20 2.78 -8.23
C LYS A 40 -13.88 1.52 -7.70
N GLY A 41 -14.55 1.61 -6.56
CA GLY A 41 -15.26 0.49 -5.96
C GLY A 41 -14.34 -0.53 -5.30
N VAL A 42 -13.15 -0.12 -4.86
CA VAL A 42 -12.20 -1.00 -4.18
C VAL A 42 -12.10 -0.58 -2.71
N PRO A 43 -12.64 -1.40 -1.78
CA PRO A 43 -12.49 -1.13 -0.36
C PRO A 43 -11.03 -1.26 0.08
N VAL A 44 -10.62 -0.42 1.01
CA VAL A 44 -9.27 -0.45 1.58
C VAL A 44 -9.36 -0.53 3.10
N ARG A 45 -8.64 -1.48 3.67
CA ARG A 45 -8.40 -1.56 5.11
C ARG A 45 -6.95 -1.23 5.37
N ALA A 46 -6.72 -0.12 6.05
CA ALA A 46 -5.39 0.38 6.33
C ALA A 46 -5.16 0.46 7.85
N ASP A 47 -4.06 -0.12 8.31
CA ASP A 47 -3.57 0.01 9.66
C ASP A 47 -2.10 0.45 9.55
N ALA A 48 -1.84 1.72 9.80
CA ALA A 48 -0.52 2.30 9.68
C ALA A 48 -0.10 2.95 10.99
N ARG A 49 0.97 2.42 11.58
CA ARG A 49 1.57 2.89 12.83
C ARG A 49 3.04 3.15 12.59
N ILE A 50 3.34 4.36 12.20
CA ILE A 50 4.71 4.75 11.85
C ILE A 50 5.10 6.03 12.59
N PRO A 51 6.41 6.24 12.80
CA PRO A 51 6.90 7.48 13.40
C PRO A 51 6.54 8.71 12.57
N VAL A 52 6.39 9.83 13.23
CA VAL A 52 6.16 11.12 12.58
C VAL A 52 7.26 11.44 11.57
N LYS A 53 8.49 11.04 11.87
CA LYS A 53 9.62 11.20 10.97
C LYS A 53 10.21 9.83 10.66
N LEU A 54 10.39 9.57 9.36
CA LEU A 54 11.08 8.41 8.84
C LEU A 54 12.40 8.86 8.20
N SER A 55 13.40 7.99 8.18
CA SER A 55 14.65 8.27 7.47
C SER A 55 14.52 8.13 5.95
N ILE A 56 13.51 7.41 5.49
CA ILE A 56 13.20 7.33 4.06
C ILE A 56 12.74 8.70 3.55
N SER A 57 13.22 9.09 2.37
CA SER A 57 12.79 10.35 1.76
C SER A 57 11.32 10.34 1.37
N ASP A 58 10.70 11.51 1.34
CA ASP A 58 9.32 11.66 0.90
C ASP A 58 9.11 11.12 -0.51
N LEU A 59 10.06 11.36 -1.40
CA LEU A 59 10.00 10.86 -2.78
C LEU A 59 10.01 9.34 -2.84
N ASP A 60 10.90 8.70 -2.10
CA ASP A 60 10.99 7.24 -2.07
C ASP A 60 9.73 6.62 -1.47
N LEU A 61 9.19 7.21 -0.42
CA LEU A 61 7.94 6.77 0.17
C LEU A 61 6.77 6.87 -0.82
N CYS A 62 6.70 7.99 -1.56
CA CYS A 62 5.70 8.16 -2.63
C CYS A 62 5.85 7.12 -3.73
N VAL A 63 7.06 6.80 -4.15
CA VAL A 63 7.31 5.79 -5.20
C VAL A 63 6.84 4.42 -4.72
N ILE A 64 7.21 4.03 -3.52
CA ILE A 64 6.82 2.72 -2.98
C ILE A 64 5.30 2.62 -2.81
N LEU A 65 4.71 3.51 -2.02
CA LEU A 65 3.28 3.44 -1.72
C LEU A 65 2.41 3.70 -2.94
N GLY A 66 2.79 4.67 -3.77
CA GLY A 66 2.04 4.98 -4.99
C GLY A 66 1.99 3.80 -5.95
N ASN A 67 3.12 3.15 -6.22
CA ASN A 67 3.16 2.01 -7.12
C ASN A 67 2.47 0.78 -6.52
N LEU A 68 2.59 0.54 -5.21
CA LEU A 68 1.85 -0.55 -4.55
C LEU A 68 0.33 -0.38 -4.73
N PHE A 69 -0.18 0.83 -4.47
CA PHE A 69 -1.61 1.11 -4.64
C PHE A 69 -2.05 1.02 -6.10
N ASP A 70 -1.30 1.61 -7.02
CA ASP A 70 -1.67 1.61 -8.44
C ASP A 70 -1.78 0.18 -8.98
N ASN A 71 -0.82 -0.67 -8.65
CA ASN A 71 -0.86 -2.08 -9.05
C ASN A 71 -2.03 -2.83 -8.41
N ALA A 72 -2.29 -2.61 -7.14
CA ALA A 72 -3.36 -3.27 -6.42
C ALA A 72 -4.75 -2.82 -6.90
N ILE A 73 -4.93 -1.53 -7.15
CA ILE A 73 -6.19 -0.98 -7.68
C ILE A 73 -6.45 -1.57 -9.06
N GLU A 74 -5.44 -1.58 -9.92
CA GLU A 74 -5.56 -2.11 -11.27
C GLU A 74 -5.93 -3.59 -11.29
N ALA A 75 -5.32 -4.39 -10.43
CA ALA A 75 -5.66 -5.79 -10.27
C ALA A 75 -7.08 -5.97 -9.71
N SER A 76 -7.46 -5.15 -8.75
CA SER A 76 -8.75 -5.24 -8.06
C SER A 76 -9.93 -4.90 -8.96
N VAL A 77 -9.81 -3.90 -9.83
CA VAL A 77 -10.93 -3.50 -10.71
C VAL A 77 -11.29 -4.56 -11.74
N LYS A 78 -10.42 -5.54 -11.98
CA LYS A 78 -10.69 -6.68 -12.85
C LYS A 78 -11.55 -7.76 -12.19
N LEU A 79 -11.69 -7.70 -10.86
CA LEU A 79 -12.53 -8.62 -10.10
C LEU A 79 -13.96 -8.07 -9.98
N PRO A 80 -14.95 -8.97 -9.76
CA PRO A 80 -16.27 -8.52 -9.33
C PRO A 80 -16.17 -7.68 -8.05
N GLU A 81 -17.03 -6.70 -7.89
CA GLU A 81 -17.00 -5.78 -6.75
C GLU A 81 -16.98 -6.49 -5.39
N SER A 82 -17.73 -7.59 -5.27
CA SER A 82 -17.81 -8.37 -4.04
C SER A 82 -16.48 -9.03 -3.63
N GLN A 83 -15.52 -9.11 -4.56
CA GLN A 83 -14.22 -9.76 -4.32
C GLN A 83 -13.07 -8.77 -4.19
N ARG A 84 -13.37 -7.47 -4.27
CA ARG A 84 -12.33 -6.43 -4.22
C ARG A 84 -12.00 -6.07 -2.79
N LEU A 85 -10.73 -6.09 -2.45
CA LEU A 85 -10.23 -5.62 -1.16
C LEU A 85 -8.73 -5.39 -1.25
N ILE A 86 -8.29 -4.27 -0.69
CA ILE A 86 -6.88 -3.96 -0.45
C ILE A 86 -6.68 -3.88 1.05
N ARG A 87 -5.64 -4.53 1.55
CA ARG A 87 -5.19 -4.44 2.94
C ARG A 87 -3.79 -3.88 3.00
N LEU A 88 -3.61 -2.88 3.84
CA LEU A 88 -2.32 -2.27 4.10
C LEU A 88 -2.04 -2.34 5.60
N TYR A 89 -0.86 -2.83 5.93
CA TYR A 89 -0.34 -2.80 7.28
C TYR A 89 1.06 -2.18 7.26
N MET A 90 1.29 -1.18 8.09
CA MET A 90 2.59 -0.56 8.27
C MET A 90 2.89 -0.43 9.75
N ASP A 91 4.09 -0.83 10.15
CA ASP A 91 4.53 -0.74 11.54
C ASP A 91 6.06 -0.76 11.59
N MET A 92 6.61 -0.46 12.73
CA MET A 92 8.03 -0.67 12.97
C MET A 92 8.29 -2.08 13.47
N LYS A 93 9.26 -2.76 12.88
CA LYS A 93 9.80 -4.03 13.34
C LYS A 93 11.23 -3.79 13.80
N GLY A 94 11.41 -3.52 15.09
CA GLY A 94 12.70 -3.05 15.59
C GLY A 94 13.07 -1.72 14.95
N SER A 95 14.21 -1.65 14.30
CA SER A 95 14.69 -0.45 13.60
C SER A 95 14.28 -0.41 12.12
N GLN A 96 13.41 -1.33 11.68
CA GLN A 96 13.00 -1.38 10.27
C GLN A 96 11.54 -1.00 10.12
N LEU A 97 11.24 -0.26 9.05
CA LEU A 97 9.87 -0.02 8.63
C LEU A 97 9.36 -1.26 7.90
N TYR A 98 8.27 -1.83 8.39
CA TYR A 98 7.59 -2.97 7.79
C TYR A 98 6.35 -2.50 7.06
N ILE A 99 6.20 -2.92 5.81
CA ILE A 99 5.03 -2.66 4.98
C ILE A 99 4.51 -4.00 4.47
N SER A 100 3.25 -4.30 4.73
CA SER A 100 2.56 -5.44 4.15
C SER A 100 1.35 -4.94 3.35
N PHE A 101 1.30 -5.32 2.09
CA PHE A 101 0.30 -4.83 1.15
C PHE A 101 -0.32 -6.03 0.43
N THR A 102 -1.63 -6.25 0.62
CA THR A 102 -2.34 -7.40 0.08
C THR A 102 -3.52 -6.96 -0.76
N ASN A 103 -3.67 -7.54 -1.94
CA ASN A 103 -4.88 -7.42 -2.73
C ASN A 103 -5.31 -8.80 -3.21
N PHE A 104 -6.62 -8.97 -3.42
CA PHE A 104 -7.11 -10.16 -4.10
C PHE A 104 -6.79 -10.06 -5.59
N ALA A 105 -6.46 -11.20 -6.18
CA ALA A 105 -6.16 -11.32 -7.60
C ALA A 105 -6.87 -12.55 -8.16
N PRO A 106 -7.30 -12.53 -9.44
CA PRO A 106 -7.85 -13.74 -10.05
C PRO A 106 -6.83 -14.87 -9.91
N GLY A 107 -7.31 -16.10 -9.66
CA GLY A 107 -6.51 -17.29 -9.32
C GLY A 107 -5.45 -17.72 -10.32
N GLY A 108 -4.72 -16.78 -10.88
CA GLY A 108 -3.56 -17.02 -11.73
C GLY A 108 -2.32 -17.23 -10.89
N LYS A 109 -1.62 -18.32 -11.12
CA LYS A 109 -0.30 -18.51 -10.55
C LYS A 109 0.64 -17.48 -11.15
N LEU A 110 1.04 -16.49 -10.35
CA LEU A 110 2.13 -15.62 -10.71
C LEU A 110 3.42 -16.45 -10.61
N THR A 111 4.05 -16.68 -11.75
CA THR A 111 5.29 -17.42 -11.80
C THR A 111 6.41 -16.54 -11.25
N GLN A 112 7.03 -16.99 -10.19
CA GLN A 112 8.22 -16.35 -9.67
C GLN A 112 9.42 -16.70 -10.55
N ALA A 113 9.84 -15.77 -11.39
CA ALA A 113 11.05 -15.94 -12.19
C ALA A 113 12.19 -15.14 -11.56
N GLY A 114 13.18 -15.85 -10.99
CA GLY A 114 14.38 -15.22 -10.42
C GLY A 114 14.12 -14.25 -9.26
N GLY A 115 13.14 -14.54 -8.40
CA GLY A 115 12.77 -13.65 -7.29
C GLY A 115 11.95 -12.45 -7.69
N ARG A 116 11.61 -12.31 -8.95
CA ARG A 116 10.76 -11.27 -9.48
C ARG A 116 9.52 -11.88 -10.11
N PHE A 117 8.34 -11.35 -9.82
CA PHE A 117 7.12 -11.78 -10.50
C PHE A 117 7.09 -11.18 -11.91
N SER A 118 7.01 -12.05 -12.93
CA SER A 118 6.70 -11.58 -14.27
C SER A 118 5.22 -11.23 -14.33
N THR A 119 4.91 -9.99 -14.65
CA THR A 119 3.54 -9.61 -14.94
C THR A 119 3.19 -10.12 -16.34
N THR A 120 2.11 -10.87 -16.45
CA THR A 120 1.53 -11.27 -17.75
C THR A 120 0.85 -10.09 -18.46
N LYS A 121 0.91 -8.92 -17.87
CA LYS A 121 0.33 -7.71 -18.42
C LYS A 121 1.36 -6.97 -19.27
N GLY A 122 0.90 -6.28 -20.30
CA GLY A 122 1.75 -5.56 -21.23
C GLY A 122 2.75 -4.63 -20.54
N SER A 123 3.72 -4.18 -21.29
CA SER A 123 4.96 -3.51 -20.86
C SER A 123 4.82 -2.36 -19.85
N GLY A 124 3.63 -1.73 -19.72
CA GLY A 124 3.42 -0.61 -18.80
C GLY A 124 3.37 -1.01 -17.32
N HIS A 125 3.09 -2.28 -16.99
CA HIS A 125 2.89 -2.74 -15.63
C HIS A 125 4.17 -3.23 -14.94
N GLY A 126 5.20 -3.60 -15.71
CA GLY A 126 6.49 -4.00 -15.18
C GLY A 126 7.27 -2.84 -14.54
N PHE A 127 7.02 -1.62 -14.96
CA PHE A 127 7.76 -0.44 -14.48
C PHE A 127 7.45 -0.10 -13.03
N GLY A 128 6.20 -0.25 -12.58
CA GLY A 128 5.83 0.00 -11.20
C GLY A 128 6.57 -0.93 -10.23
N LEU A 129 6.61 -2.23 -10.53
CA LEU A 129 7.33 -3.21 -9.72
C LEU A 129 8.84 -2.96 -9.75
N LEU A 130 9.40 -2.64 -10.91
CA LEU A 130 10.83 -2.32 -11.04
C LEU A 130 11.21 -1.08 -10.22
N ARG A 131 10.34 -0.07 -10.17
CA ARG A 131 10.58 1.13 -9.37
C ARG A 131 10.60 0.80 -7.88
N ILE A 132 9.67 -0.02 -7.42
CA ILE A 132 9.65 -0.47 -6.02
C ILE A 132 10.94 -1.23 -5.72
N ASP A 133 11.29 -2.21 -6.55
CA ASP A 133 12.47 -3.04 -6.37
C ASP A 133 13.75 -2.20 -6.32
N SER A 134 13.87 -1.23 -7.21
CA SER A 134 15.03 -0.34 -7.29
C SER A 134 15.19 0.51 -6.02
N VAL A 135 14.09 1.07 -5.52
CA VAL A 135 14.12 1.88 -4.29
C VAL A 135 14.47 1.02 -3.09
N VAL A 136 13.83 -0.15 -2.96
CA VAL A 136 14.09 -1.07 -1.83
C VAL A 136 15.55 -1.51 -1.83
N GLU A 137 16.08 -1.89 -2.98
CA GLU A 137 17.49 -2.29 -3.12
C GLU A 137 18.44 -1.16 -2.74
N ARG A 138 18.20 0.05 -3.25
CA ARG A 138 19.04 1.22 -2.94
C ARG A 138 19.03 1.57 -1.44
N LEU A 139 17.91 1.36 -0.78
CA LEU A 139 17.77 1.61 0.65
C LEU A 139 18.30 0.46 1.52
N GLY A 140 18.82 -0.59 0.92
CA GLY A 140 19.29 -1.76 1.66
C GLY A 140 18.18 -2.57 2.30
N GLY A 141 16.98 -2.49 1.74
CA GLY A 141 15.80 -3.16 2.25
C GLY A 141 15.61 -4.57 1.72
N TYR A 142 14.56 -5.19 2.19
CA TYR A 142 14.15 -6.53 1.78
C TYR A 142 12.74 -6.48 1.23
N LEU A 143 12.48 -7.22 0.17
CA LEU A 143 11.17 -7.31 -0.47
C LEU A 143 10.84 -8.76 -0.78
N ARG A 144 9.61 -9.16 -0.43
CA ARG A 144 9.07 -10.46 -0.76
C ARG A 144 7.68 -10.29 -1.35
N ARG A 145 7.41 -11.03 -2.43
CA ARG A 145 6.08 -11.14 -3.02
C ARG A 145 5.62 -12.59 -2.93
N ALA A 146 4.36 -12.78 -2.58
CA ALA A 146 3.76 -14.12 -2.50
C ALA A 146 2.36 -14.08 -3.08
N SER A 147 2.01 -15.12 -3.82
CA SER A 147 0.66 -15.31 -4.34
C SER A 147 0.12 -16.61 -3.79
N GLU A 148 -0.96 -16.54 -3.02
CA GLU A 148 -1.60 -17.70 -2.39
C GLU A 148 -3.12 -17.57 -2.51
N GLU A 149 -3.77 -18.61 -3.01
CA GLU A 149 -5.24 -18.74 -3.01
C GLU A 149 -6.01 -17.49 -3.43
N GLY A 150 -5.58 -16.84 -4.52
CA GLY A 150 -6.26 -15.66 -5.01
C GLY A 150 -5.90 -14.35 -4.30
N ALA A 151 -4.90 -14.36 -3.42
CA ALA A 151 -4.37 -13.17 -2.78
C ALA A 151 -2.93 -12.95 -3.19
N PHE A 152 -2.57 -11.69 -3.41
CA PHE A 152 -1.21 -11.27 -3.71
C PHE A 152 -0.71 -10.34 -2.62
N THR A 153 0.40 -10.73 -1.99
CA THR A 153 0.98 -9.97 -0.87
C THR A 153 2.39 -9.52 -1.20
N THR A 154 2.66 -8.25 -0.95
CA THR A 154 4.01 -7.68 -0.99
C THR A 154 4.41 -7.31 0.43
N GLU A 155 5.54 -7.82 0.89
CA GLU A 155 6.13 -7.45 2.18
C GLU A 155 7.45 -6.73 1.93
N ILE A 156 7.64 -5.61 2.61
CA ILE A 156 8.83 -4.78 2.49
C ILE A 156 9.36 -4.46 3.89
N LEU A 157 10.67 -4.60 4.07
CA LEU A 157 11.40 -4.14 5.24
C LEU A 157 12.42 -3.10 4.79
N LEU A 158 12.37 -1.93 5.40
CA LEU A 158 13.27 -0.82 5.08
C LEU A 158 14.03 -0.40 6.34
N PRO A 159 15.36 -0.55 6.36
CA PRO A 159 16.15 -0.08 7.49
C PRO A 159 15.95 1.42 7.70
N GLN A 160 15.70 1.81 8.93
CA GLN A 160 15.63 3.21 9.30
C GLN A 160 16.93 3.59 10.02
N GLU A 161 17.52 4.71 9.61
CA GLU A 161 18.67 5.23 10.31
C GLU A 161 18.26 5.61 11.72
N GLN A 162 18.93 5.02 12.71
CA GLN A 162 18.77 5.47 14.07
C GLN A 162 19.28 6.90 14.14
N ALA A 163 18.49 7.78 14.78
CA ALA A 163 19.00 9.09 15.12
C ALA A 163 20.32 8.90 15.87
N ARG A 164 21.44 9.21 15.21
CA ARG A 164 22.73 9.17 15.88
C ARG A 164 22.67 10.18 16.99
N PHE A 165 22.72 9.70 18.21
CA PHE A 165 23.01 10.53 19.35
C PHE A 165 24.42 11.07 19.12
N VAL A 166 24.50 12.31 18.68
CA VAL A 166 25.76 13.02 18.72
C VAL A 166 25.83 13.60 20.12
N PRO A 167 26.79 13.13 20.96
CA PRO A 167 26.93 13.70 22.30
C PRO A 167 27.34 15.16 22.24
#